data_0ddca4e69d8e127bc3ad7327046f1560
#
_entry.id   0ddca4e69d8e127bc3ad7327046f1560
#
_cell.length_a   1.000
_cell.length_b   1.000
_cell.length_c   1.000
_cell.angle_alpha   90.00
_cell.angle_beta   90.00
_cell.angle_gamma   90.00
#
_symmetry.space_group_name_H-M   'P 1'
#
loop_
_entity.id
_entity.type
_entity.pdbx_description
1 polymer ?
#
loop_
_entity_poly.entity_id
_entity_poly.type
_entity_poly.pdbx_seq_one_letter_code
_entity_poly.pdbx_strand_id
1 'polypeptide(L)'
;MAKRFIDTDLFKKPFMRSLEAPYKALWVYLLCECDHAGIWSVELDVAQLRMGMKLDPEKALEKMGGAVVSIDGGTKWYLPDFIAFQYGTLNPANRVHESVLALLSKHGIDPNEEQEKKGLVSP
;
A
#
# COMPACT_ATOMS: atom_id res chain seq x y z
N MET A 1 15.07 8.66 -8.87
CA MET A 1 13.61 8.93 -8.72
C MET A 1 12.83 7.73 -9.23
N ALA A 2 12.00 7.15 -8.38
CA ALA A 2 11.15 6.04 -8.79
C ALA A 2 9.92 6.58 -9.53
N LYS A 3 9.45 5.81 -10.51
CA LYS A 3 8.21 6.09 -11.23
C LYS A 3 7.25 4.94 -10.99
N ARG A 4 5.97 5.24 -10.87
CA ARG A 4 4.93 4.25 -10.59
C ARG A 4 3.73 4.44 -11.48
N PHE A 5 3.07 3.32 -11.79
CA PHE A 5 1.80 3.37 -12.50
C PHE A 5 0.71 3.88 -11.56
N ILE A 6 -0.22 4.63 -12.11
CA ILE A 6 -1.41 5.11 -11.42
C ILE A 6 -2.63 4.65 -12.20
N ASP A 7 -3.65 4.15 -11.48
CA ASP A 7 -4.93 3.83 -12.08
C ASP A 7 -5.68 5.14 -12.35
N THR A 8 -5.92 5.44 -13.61
CA THR A 8 -6.62 6.66 -13.99
C THR A 8 -8.06 6.70 -13.51
N ASP A 9 -8.62 5.56 -13.12
CA ASP A 9 -9.97 5.46 -12.55
C ASP A 9 -9.99 5.47 -11.02
N LEU A 10 -8.84 5.77 -10.38
CA LEU A 10 -8.68 5.71 -8.93
C LEU A 10 -9.79 6.44 -8.19
N PHE A 11 -10.09 7.68 -8.57
CA PHE A 11 -11.09 8.50 -7.90
C PHE A 11 -12.53 8.08 -8.17
N LYS A 12 -12.73 7.20 -9.14
CA LYS A 12 -14.06 6.65 -9.46
C LYS A 12 -14.39 5.41 -8.62
N LYS A 13 -13.39 4.81 -7.98
CA LYS A 13 -13.57 3.58 -7.20
C LYS A 13 -14.32 3.85 -5.89
N PRO A 14 -15.21 2.93 -5.47
CA PRO A 14 -15.92 3.09 -4.20
C PRO A 14 -15.00 3.31 -3.00
N PHE A 15 -13.85 2.64 -2.97
CA PHE A 15 -12.84 2.81 -1.93
C PHE A 15 -12.45 4.28 -1.76
N MET A 16 -12.05 4.94 -2.85
CA MET A 16 -11.65 6.35 -2.81
C MET A 16 -12.82 7.28 -2.51
N ARG A 17 -13.99 6.96 -3.07
CA ARG A 17 -15.19 7.78 -2.87
C ARG A 17 -15.62 7.81 -1.41
N SER A 18 -15.37 6.73 -0.67
CA SER A 18 -15.74 6.62 0.74
C SER A 18 -14.80 7.37 1.69
N LEU A 19 -13.61 7.74 1.23
CA LEU A 19 -12.62 8.43 2.05
C LEU A 19 -12.87 9.92 2.12
N GLU A 20 -12.69 10.51 3.30
CA GLU A 20 -12.64 11.97 3.45
C GLU A 20 -11.39 12.52 2.75
N ALA A 21 -11.43 13.79 2.36
CA ALA A 21 -10.36 14.40 1.58
C ALA A 21 -8.95 14.20 2.14
N PRO A 22 -8.69 14.35 3.46
CA PRO A 22 -7.35 14.10 3.99
C PRO A 22 -6.87 12.67 3.76
N TYR A 23 -7.78 11.70 3.83
CA TYR A 23 -7.42 10.28 3.66
C TYR A 23 -7.31 9.88 2.18
N LYS A 24 -8.02 10.58 1.29
CA LYS A 24 -7.76 10.45 -0.15
C LYS A 24 -6.33 10.89 -0.48
N ALA A 25 -5.93 12.04 0.05
CA ALA A 25 -4.58 12.55 -0.13
C ALA A 25 -3.53 11.61 0.48
N LEU A 26 -3.82 11.06 1.66
CA LEU A 26 -2.93 10.08 2.29
C LEU A 26 -2.75 8.83 1.42
N TRP A 27 -3.82 8.34 0.82
CA TRP A 27 -3.72 7.17 -0.07
C TRP A 27 -2.74 7.43 -1.22
N VAL A 28 -2.87 8.57 -1.89
CA VAL A 28 -1.95 8.96 -2.98
C VAL A 28 -0.53 9.12 -2.44
N TYR A 29 -0.39 9.73 -1.27
CA TYR A 29 0.91 9.88 -0.60
C TYR A 29 1.58 8.52 -0.35
N LEU A 30 0.82 7.55 0.15
CA LEU A 30 1.33 6.19 0.39
C LEU A 30 1.79 5.52 -0.90
N LEU A 31 1.04 5.70 -1.99
CA LEU A 31 1.44 5.17 -3.30
C LEU A 31 2.78 5.75 -3.77
N CYS A 32 3.05 7.01 -3.43
CA CYS A 32 4.30 7.67 -3.79
C CYS A 32 5.46 7.27 -2.87
N GLU A 33 5.20 7.16 -1.58
CA GLU A 33 6.25 7.07 -0.55
C GLU A 33 6.60 5.64 -0.11
N CYS A 34 5.73 4.66 -0.36
CA CYS A 34 6.06 3.28 -0.02
C CYS A 34 7.26 2.81 -0.85
N ASP A 35 7.94 1.76 -0.36
CA ASP A 35 9.03 1.17 -1.13
C ASP A 35 8.51 0.35 -2.30
N HIS A 36 9.40 -0.28 -3.06
CA HIS A 36 9.01 -1.04 -4.25
C HIS A 36 8.28 -2.34 -3.95
N ALA A 37 8.15 -2.73 -2.68
CA ALA A 37 7.30 -3.84 -2.26
C ALA A 37 5.95 -3.38 -1.70
N GLY A 38 5.68 -2.08 -1.72
CA GLY A 38 4.43 -1.53 -1.18
C GLY A 38 4.44 -1.37 0.34
N ILE A 39 5.63 -1.25 0.94
CA ILE A 39 5.78 -1.11 2.39
C ILE A 39 6.22 0.31 2.71
N TRP A 40 5.50 0.95 3.60
CA TRP A 40 5.79 2.31 4.05
C TRP A 40 6.24 2.29 5.51
N SER A 41 7.40 2.92 5.79
CA SER A 41 7.82 3.17 7.17
C SER A 41 6.96 4.28 7.74
N VAL A 42 6.25 4.00 8.84
CA VAL A 42 5.29 4.95 9.39
C VAL A 42 6.02 6.16 9.97
N GLU A 43 5.87 7.30 9.31
CA GLU A 43 6.41 8.59 9.70
C GLU A 43 5.29 9.62 9.58
N LEU A 44 4.30 9.52 10.46
CA LEU A 44 3.09 10.31 10.36
C LEU A 44 3.34 11.81 10.49
N ASP A 45 4.29 12.19 11.35
CA ASP A 45 4.67 13.60 11.54
C ASP A 45 5.19 14.20 10.23
N VAL A 46 6.04 13.46 9.53
CA VAL A 46 6.60 13.88 8.25
C VAL A 46 5.51 13.94 7.19
N ALA A 47 4.65 12.92 7.16
CA ALA A 47 3.54 12.87 6.20
C ALA A 47 2.60 14.07 6.37
N GLN A 48 2.23 14.38 7.62
CA GLN A 48 1.38 15.52 7.93
C GLN A 48 2.01 16.85 7.50
N LEU A 49 3.31 16.99 7.74
CA LEU A 49 4.04 18.19 7.33
C LEU A 49 4.04 18.34 5.80
N ARG A 50 4.37 17.27 5.09
CA ARG A 50 4.43 17.27 3.62
C ARG A 50 3.07 17.49 2.97
N MET A 51 2.03 16.92 3.56
CA MET A 51 0.66 17.02 3.04
C MET A 51 -0.04 18.32 3.47
N GLY A 52 0.47 18.97 4.52
CA GLY A 52 -0.15 20.19 5.03
C GLY A 52 -1.46 19.97 5.75
N MET A 53 -1.66 18.79 6.36
CA MET A 53 -2.91 18.47 7.05
C MET A 53 -2.67 17.47 8.17
N LYS A 54 -3.56 17.47 9.16
CA LYS A 54 -3.52 16.53 10.27
C LYS A 54 -4.20 15.22 9.90
N LEU A 55 -3.63 14.12 10.39
CA LEU A 55 -4.13 12.78 10.14
C LEU A 55 -4.19 12.00 11.44
N ASP A 56 -5.23 11.17 11.58
CA ASP A 56 -5.36 10.21 12.67
C ASP A 56 -5.00 8.81 12.12
N PRO A 57 -3.92 8.17 12.62
CA PRO A 57 -3.49 6.88 12.08
C PRO A 57 -4.50 5.76 12.31
N GLU A 58 -5.19 5.76 13.44
CA GLU A 58 -6.21 4.74 13.71
C GLU A 58 -7.39 4.88 12.76
N LYS A 59 -7.83 6.11 12.55
CA LYS A 59 -8.91 6.40 11.60
C LYS A 59 -8.51 6.05 10.18
N ALA A 60 -7.26 6.34 9.80
CA ALA A 60 -6.73 5.98 8.49
C ALA A 60 -6.80 4.48 8.25
N LEU A 61 -6.31 3.67 9.20
CA LEU A 61 -6.35 2.22 9.09
C LEU A 61 -7.77 1.68 9.05
N GLU A 62 -8.65 2.24 9.87
CA GLU A 62 -10.06 1.84 9.89
C GLU A 62 -10.75 2.13 8.55
N LYS A 63 -10.57 3.34 8.03
CA LYS A 63 -11.23 3.77 6.78
C LYS A 63 -10.66 3.08 5.55
N MET A 64 -9.37 2.80 5.53
CA MET A 64 -8.72 2.13 4.41
C MET A 64 -8.91 0.61 4.43
N GLY A 65 -9.28 0.05 5.59
CA GLY A 65 -9.57 -1.38 5.72
C GLY A 65 -8.43 -2.25 5.21
N GLY A 66 -8.75 -3.28 4.45
CA GLY A 66 -7.76 -4.22 3.91
C GLY A 66 -6.82 -3.65 2.87
N ALA A 67 -7.02 -2.41 2.40
CA ALA A 67 -6.11 -1.78 1.44
C ALA A 67 -4.76 -1.41 2.07
N VAL A 68 -4.72 -1.23 3.40
CA VAL A 68 -3.51 -0.97 4.16
C VAL A 68 -3.49 -1.91 5.37
N VAL A 69 -2.38 -2.61 5.56
CA VAL A 69 -2.20 -3.54 6.68
C VAL A 69 -1.05 -3.06 7.54
N SER A 70 -1.31 -2.87 8.84
CA SER A 70 -0.25 -2.54 9.80
C SER A 70 0.57 -3.79 10.11
N ILE A 71 1.88 -3.71 9.97
CA ILE A 71 2.81 -4.82 10.22
C ILE A 71 3.96 -4.37 11.11
N ASP A 72 4.79 -5.32 11.53
CA ASP A 72 6.00 -5.07 12.34
C ASP A 72 5.70 -4.21 13.59
N GLY A 73 4.67 -4.59 14.33
CA GLY A 73 4.30 -3.90 15.57
C GLY A 73 3.78 -2.49 15.37
N GLY A 74 3.27 -2.18 14.17
CA GLY A 74 2.73 -0.86 13.82
C GLY A 74 3.75 0.10 13.20
N THR A 75 4.99 -0.34 13.05
CA THR A 75 6.06 0.52 12.50
C THR A 75 6.06 0.61 10.99
N LYS A 76 5.37 -0.32 10.33
CA LYS A 76 5.27 -0.38 8.88
C LYS A 76 3.82 -0.57 8.46
N TRP A 77 3.46 0.03 7.33
CA TRP A 77 2.18 -0.20 6.67
C TRP A 77 2.44 -0.86 5.32
N TYR A 78 1.71 -1.95 5.04
CA TYR A 78 1.80 -2.71 3.81
C TYR A 78 0.56 -2.48 2.95
N LEU A 79 0.76 -2.23 1.65
CA LEU A 79 -0.30 -2.06 0.66
C LEU A 79 -0.39 -3.33 -0.20
N PRO A 80 -1.29 -4.28 0.14
CA PRO A 80 -1.33 -5.58 -0.55
C PRO A 80 -1.56 -5.52 -2.06
N ASP A 81 -2.35 -4.55 -2.53
CA ASP A 81 -2.66 -4.41 -3.95
C ASP A 81 -1.55 -3.76 -4.78
N PHE A 82 -0.57 -3.15 -4.11
CA PHE A 82 0.49 -2.40 -4.79
C PHE A 82 1.27 -3.28 -5.76
N ILE A 83 1.68 -4.47 -5.32
CA ILE A 83 2.52 -5.37 -6.12
C ILE A 83 1.78 -5.83 -7.37
N ALA A 84 0.54 -6.32 -7.22
CA ALA A 84 -0.25 -6.80 -8.34
C ALA A 84 -0.47 -5.71 -9.38
N PHE A 85 -0.72 -4.48 -8.93
CA PHE A 85 -0.95 -3.35 -9.84
C PHE A 85 0.34 -2.90 -10.54
N GLN A 86 1.45 -2.79 -9.79
CA GLN A 86 2.71 -2.27 -10.33
C GLN A 86 3.46 -3.29 -11.19
N TYR A 87 3.44 -4.57 -10.81
CA TYR A 87 4.28 -5.60 -11.40
C TYR A 87 3.51 -6.76 -12.03
N GLY A 88 2.25 -6.93 -11.69
CA GLY A 88 1.52 -8.14 -12.02
C GLY A 88 2.01 -9.33 -11.22
N THR A 89 2.13 -10.49 -11.87
CA THR A 89 2.68 -11.69 -11.23
C THR A 89 4.20 -11.56 -11.13
N LEU A 90 4.73 -11.75 -9.92
CA LEU A 90 6.17 -11.64 -9.70
C LEU A 90 6.93 -12.83 -10.32
N ASN A 91 8.01 -12.52 -11.03
CA ASN A 91 8.88 -13.50 -11.66
C ASN A 91 10.24 -13.45 -10.96
N PRO A 92 10.67 -14.54 -10.26
CA PRO A 92 11.94 -14.56 -9.54
C PRO A 92 13.17 -14.36 -10.43
N ALA A 93 13.06 -14.58 -11.73
CA ALA A 93 14.15 -14.38 -12.67
C ALA A 93 14.39 -12.89 -12.99
N ASN A 94 13.44 -12.02 -12.68
CA ASN A 94 13.54 -10.58 -12.86
C ASN A 94 14.16 -9.95 -11.62
N ARG A 95 15.22 -9.16 -11.79
CA ARG A 95 15.95 -8.54 -10.67
C ARG A 95 15.07 -7.67 -9.78
N VAL A 96 14.20 -6.86 -10.37
CA VAL A 96 13.30 -6.00 -9.61
C VAL A 96 12.32 -6.85 -8.82
N HIS A 97 11.74 -7.87 -9.44
CA HIS A 97 10.81 -8.79 -8.78
C HIS A 97 11.50 -9.58 -7.66
N GLU A 98 12.74 -10.02 -7.88
CA GLU A 98 13.52 -10.70 -6.85
C GLU A 98 13.71 -9.80 -5.63
N SER A 99 14.03 -8.53 -5.83
CA SER A 99 14.16 -7.55 -4.76
C SER A 99 12.85 -7.35 -3.99
N VAL A 100 11.72 -7.30 -4.70
CA VAL A 100 10.39 -7.22 -4.07
C VAL A 100 10.14 -8.46 -3.20
N LEU A 101 10.41 -9.65 -3.74
CA LEU A 101 10.23 -10.91 -3.01
C LEU A 101 11.11 -10.97 -1.76
N ALA A 102 12.35 -10.49 -1.85
CA ALA A 102 13.26 -10.43 -0.70
C ALA A 102 12.74 -9.53 0.40
N LEU A 103 12.20 -8.35 0.04
CA LEU A 103 11.60 -7.43 1.02
C LEU A 103 10.36 -8.04 1.68
N LEU A 104 9.50 -8.69 0.91
CA LEU A 104 8.32 -9.34 1.45
C LEU A 104 8.71 -10.44 2.43
N SER A 105 9.69 -11.27 2.06
CA SER A 105 10.21 -12.33 2.93
C SER A 105 10.77 -11.77 4.23
N LYS A 106 11.50 -10.65 4.16
CA LYS A 106 12.05 -9.96 5.33
C LYS A 106 10.96 -9.58 6.33
N HIS A 107 9.78 -9.21 5.84
CA HIS A 107 8.66 -8.81 6.68
C HIS A 107 7.66 -9.93 6.94
N GLY A 108 7.99 -11.17 6.53
CA GLY A 108 7.10 -12.33 6.75
C GLY A 108 5.84 -12.32 5.92
N ILE A 109 5.87 -11.67 4.76
CA ILE A 109 4.71 -11.56 3.87
C ILE A 109 4.85 -12.54 2.72
N ASP A 110 3.82 -13.37 2.51
CA ASP A 110 3.71 -14.25 1.34
C ASP A 110 2.72 -13.62 0.35
N PRO A 111 3.17 -13.15 -0.83
CA PRO A 111 2.29 -12.54 -1.81
C PRO A 111 1.23 -13.51 -2.34
N ASN A 112 1.53 -14.80 -2.41
CA ASN A 112 0.57 -15.81 -2.86
C ASN A 112 -0.55 -16.01 -1.84
N GLU A 113 -0.22 -16.02 -0.55
CA GLU A 113 -1.19 -16.13 0.53
C GLU A 113 -2.19 -14.96 0.50
N GLU A 114 -1.70 -13.73 0.32
CA GLU A 114 -2.56 -12.56 0.24
C GLU A 114 -3.48 -12.60 -0.99
N GLN A 115 -2.97 -13.07 -2.12
CA GLN A 115 -3.79 -13.22 -3.33
C GLN A 115 -4.85 -14.30 -3.15
N GLU A 116 -4.53 -15.40 -2.50
CA GLU A 116 -5.48 -16.46 -2.18
C GLU A 116 -6.59 -15.95 -1.27
N LYS A 117 -6.24 -15.21 -0.22
CA LYS A 117 -7.22 -14.60 0.68
C LYS A 117 -8.17 -13.67 -0.06
N LYS A 118 -7.65 -12.87 -0.98
CA LYS A 118 -8.47 -12.00 -1.82
C LYS A 118 -9.38 -12.79 -2.76
N GLY A 119 -8.87 -13.86 -3.36
CA GLY A 119 -9.64 -14.75 -4.19
C GLY A 119 -10.78 -15.41 -3.45
N LEU A 120 -10.60 -15.71 -2.16
CA LEU A 120 -11.63 -16.32 -1.31
C LEU A 120 -12.68 -15.31 -0.83
N VAL A 121 -12.30 -14.04 -0.69
CA VAL A 121 -13.17 -12.98 -0.18
C VAL A 121 -13.88 -12.25 -1.31
N SER A 122 -13.32 -12.26 -2.49
CA SER A 122 -13.90 -11.61 -3.67
C SER A 122 -15.03 -12.44 -4.23
N PRO A 123 -16.27 -11.92 -4.33
CA PRO A 123 -17.39 -12.65 -4.91
C PRO A 123 -17.21 -12.91 -6.40
#